data_38eb69b74c46c2f3ee03a24e0a1823e0
#
_entry.id   38eb69b74c46c2f3ee03a24e0a1823e0
#
_cell.length_a   1.000
_cell.length_b   1.000
_cell.length_c   1.000
_cell.angle_alpha   90.00
_cell.angle_beta   90.00
_cell.angle_gamma   90.00
#
_symmetry.space_group_name_H-M   'P 1'
#
loop_
_entity.id
_entity.type
_entity.pdbx_description
1 polymer ?
#
loop_
_entity_poly.entity_id
_entity_poly.type
_entity_poly.pdbx_seq_one_letter_code
_entity_poly.pdbx_strand_id
1 'polypeptide(L)'
;MRFIFLILFFFLSLPIVWSQNIPSKQETNLIVKDSVALTPKINPLAPSKAAFYSAVFPGMGQVYNKKYWKLPLVYGAIGTSLYFYINNNKKYHLYRDAYKNRLAGISDNYSYLDNTRLIQAQKFYQKNRDLSALLMAAFYILNIVDANVDAHLMQYNVNDNLSL
;
A
#
# COMPACT_ATOMS: atom_id res chain seq x y z
N MET A 1 -17.30 -14.86 -4.83
CA MET A 1 -16.79 -14.38 -6.13
C MET A 1 -17.55 -13.17 -6.69
N ARG A 2 -18.85 -13.02 -6.49
CA ARG A 2 -19.64 -11.88 -7.04
C ARG A 2 -19.21 -10.49 -6.55
N PHE A 3 -18.77 -10.37 -5.29
CA PHE A 3 -18.33 -9.08 -4.72
C PHE A 3 -16.96 -8.59 -5.24
N ILE A 4 -16.07 -9.49 -5.68
CA ILE A 4 -14.76 -9.13 -6.23
C ILE A 4 -14.93 -8.47 -7.59
N PHE A 5 -15.88 -8.94 -8.41
CA PHE A 5 -16.21 -8.36 -9.71
C PHE A 5 -16.81 -6.94 -9.60
N LEU A 6 -17.60 -6.67 -8.57
CA LEU A 6 -18.19 -5.34 -8.32
C LEU A 6 -17.11 -4.31 -7.91
N ILE A 7 -16.14 -4.72 -7.11
CA ILE A 7 -15.03 -3.84 -6.70
C ILE A 7 -14.12 -3.56 -7.91
N LEU A 8 -13.85 -4.56 -8.76
CA LEU A 8 -13.04 -4.40 -9.96
C LEU A 8 -13.74 -3.50 -11.00
N PHE A 9 -15.07 -3.59 -11.13
CA PHE A 9 -15.87 -2.75 -12.01
C PHE A 9 -15.95 -1.30 -11.54
N PHE A 10 -15.98 -1.06 -10.22
CA PHE A 10 -15.98 0.29 -9.65
C PHE A 10 -14.65 1.02 -9.89
N PHE A 11 -13.51 0.31 -9.89
CA PHE A 11 -12.21 0.89 -10.20
C PHE A 11 -12.01 1.20 -11.70
N LEU A 12 -12.74 0.51 -12.58
CA LEU A 12 -12.65 0.73 -14.04
C LEU A 12 -13.49 1.91 -14.53
N SER A 13 -14.41 2.43 -13.70
CA SER A 13 -15.37 3.49 -14.08
C SER A 13 -14.95 4.91 -13.65
N LEU A 14 -13.70 5.12 -13.20
CA LEU A 14 -13.21 6.46 -12.91
C LEU A 14 -13.03 7.24 -14.22
N PRO A 15 -13.84 8.31 -14.50
CA PRO A 15 -13.66 9.10 -15.69
C PRO A 15 -12.30 9.81 -15.62
N ILE A 16 -11.46 9.57 -16.63
CA ILE A 16 -10.27 10.37 -16.85
C ILE A 16 -10.75 11.77 -17.26
N VAL A 17 -10.83 12.66 -16.28
CA VAL A 17 -11.10 14.07 -16.54
C VAL A 17 -9.86 14.65 -17.21
N TRP A 18 -9.84 14.69 -18.52
CA TRP A 18 -8.88 15.50 -19.28
C TRP A 18 -9.24 16.95 -19.05
N SER A 19 -8.46 17.63 -18.23
CA SER A 19 -8.51 19.08 -18.12
C SER A 19 -8.02 19.66 -19.44
N GLN A 20 -8.95 20.17 -20.25
CA GLN A 20 -8.63 20.95 -21.44
C GLN A 20 -8.11 22.30 -20.97
N ASN A 21 -6.82 22.57 -21.19
CA ASN A 21 -6.25 23.90 -21.05
C ASN A 21 -6.85 24.80 -22.13
N ILE A 22 -7.75 25.68 -21.73
CA ILE A 22 -8.23 26.79 -22.59
C ILE A 22 -7.08 27.80 -22.68
N PRO A 23 -6.57 28.11 -23.85
CA PRO A 23 -5.53 29.14 -23.96
C PRO A 23 -6.15 30.52 -23.68
N SER A 24 -5.79 31.12 -22.54
CA SER A 24 -6.12 32.51 -22.25
C SER A 24 -5.36 33.43 -23.17
N LYS A 25 -6.11 34.32 -23.81
CA LYS A 25 -5.71 35.40 -24.69
C LYS A 25 -4.49 36.17 -24.12
N GLN A 26 -3.38 36.10 -24.82
CA GLN A 26 -2.18 36.87 -24.49
C GLN A 26 -2.45 38.37 -24.69
N GLU A 27 -2.52 39.12 -23.62
CA GLU A 27 -2.28 40.56 -23.68
C GLU A 27 -0.77 40.79 -23.69
N THR A 28 -0.29 41.38 -24.76
CA THR A 28 1.12 41.69 -25.02
C THR A 28 1.52 42.88 -24.15
N ASN A 29 1.86 42.67 -22.92
CA ASN A 29 2.57 43.65 -22.11
C ASN A 29 4.07 43.32 -22.17
N LEU A 30 4.83 44.19 -22.85
CA LEU A 30 6.29 44.18 -22.86
C LEU A 30 6.79 44.49 -21.44
N ILE A 31 6.81 43.51 -20.57
CA ILE A 31 7.49 43.60 -19.30
C ILE A 31 8.93 43.12 -19.53
N VAL A 32 9.86 44.06 -19.34
CA VAL A 32 11.30 43.76 -19.21
C VAL A 32 11.46 42.63 -18.26
N LYS A 33 11.85 41.46 -18.78
CA LYS A 33 12.04 40.25 -18.02
C LYS A 33 13.37 40.35 -17.27
N ASP A 34 13.32 41.01 -16.11
CA ASP A 34 14.36 40.77 -15.11
C ASP A 34 14.40 39.26 -14.86
N SER A 35 15.46 38.64 -15.29
CA SER A 35 15.72 37.23 -15.06
C SER A 35 16.05 37.03 -13.56
N VAL A 36 15.05 37.23 -12.71
CA VAL A 36 15.08 36.70 -11.36
C VAL A 36 15.02 35.19 -11.53
N ALA A 37 16.18 34.54 -11.42
CA ALA A 37 16.27 33.10 -11.33
C ALA A 37 15.33 32.67 -10.20
N LEU A 38 14.15 32.13 -10.56
CA LEU A 38 13.23 31.56 -9.61
C LEU A 38 13.95 30.37 -8.95
N THR A 39 14.66 30.63 -7.85
CA THR A 39 15.19 29.56 -7.02
C THR A 39 14.00 28.68 -6.63
N PRO A 40 14.01 27.40 -6.97
CA PRO A 40 12.89 26.51 -6.67
C PRO A 40 12.65 26.55 -5.17
N LYS A 41 11.45 26.93 -4.80
CA LYS A 41 11.06 27.08 -3.37
C LYS A 41 11.07 25.70 -2.72
N ILE A 42 12.18 25.34 -2.09
CA ILE A 42 12.32 24.12 -1.31
C ILE A 42 11.29 24.17 -0.19
N ASN A 43 10.40 23.18 -0.14
CA ASN A 43 9.42 23.04 0.93
C ASN A 43 9.90 22.00 1.95
N PRO A 44 10.54 22.41 3.07
CA PRO A 44 11.14 21.46 4.00
C PRO A 44 10.13 20.53 4.69
N LEU A 45 8.84 20.89 4.67
CA LEU A 45 7.76 20.08 5.26
C LEU A 45 7.16 19.05 4.29
N ALA A 46 7.50 19.09 2.99
CA ALA A 46 6.89 18.19 2.00
C ALA A 46 7.16 16.70 2.30
N PRO A 47 8.40 16.29 2.67
CA PRO A 47 8.67 14.89 3.02
C PRO A 47 7.90 14.40 4.24
N SER A 48 7.83 15.23 5.29
CA SER A 48 7.07 14.91 6.50
C SER A 48 5.57 14.78 6.22
N LYS A 49 5.01 15.63 5.34
CA LYS A 49 3.62 15.53 4.91
C LYS A 49 3.36 14.25 4.12
N ALA A 50 4.24 13.89 3.18
CA ALA A 50 4.12 12.67 2.41
C ALA A 50 4.16 11.42 3.30
N ALA A 51 5.09 11.38 4.26
CA ALA A 51 5.18 10.31 5.24
C ALA A 51 3.92 10.23 6.12
N PHE A 52 3.42 11.37 6.61
CA PHE A 52 2.21 11.42 7.42
C PHE A 52 0.98 10.92 6.65
N TYR A 53 0.79 11.33 5.40
CA TYR A 53 -0.31 10.84 4.57
C TYR A 53 -0.22 9.33 4.33
N SER A 54 0.98 8.79 4.10
CA SER A 54 1.18 7.34 3.98
C SER A 54 0.97 6.59 5.29
N ALA A 55 1.20 7.25 6.44
CA ALA A 55 0.95 6.67 7.77
C ALA A 55 -0.54 6.68 8.15
N VAL A 56 -1.36 7.57 7.59
CA VAL A 56 -2.81 7.58 7.81
C VAL A 56 -3.50 6.59 6.87
N PHE A 57 -3.15 6.64 5.57
CA PHE A 57 -3.66 5.73 4.56
C PHE A 57 -2.52 5.22 3.67
N PRO A 58 -2.34 3.89 3.56
CA PRO A 58 -1.30 3.32 2.69
C PRO A 58 -1.45 3.83 1.26
N GLY A 59 -0.38 4.37 0.69
CA GLY A 59 -0.38 4.90 -0.68
C GLY A 59 -0.74 6.39 -0.82
N MET A 60 -1.28 7.06 0.20
CA MET A 60 -1.62 8.48 0.08
C MET A 60 -0.40 9.39 -0.11
N GLY A 61 0.75 9.03 0.42
CA GLY A 61 2.00 9.75 0.17
C GLY A 61 2.45 9.65 -1.28
N GLN A 62 2.25 8.50 -1.94
CA GLN A 62 2.51 8.34 -3.37
C GLN A 62 1.56 9.19 -4.22
N VAL A 63 0.29 9.34 -3.80
CA VAL A 63 -0.66 10.28 -4.43
C VAL A 63 -0.17 11.72 -4.27
N TYR A 64 0.25 12.10 -3.06
CA TYR A 64 0.81 13.44 -2.79
C TYR A 64 2.03 13.72 -3.66
N ASN A 65 2.92 12.73 -3.84
CA ASN A 65 4.11 12.80 -4.69
C ASN A 65 3.80 12.61 -6.19
N LYS A 66 2.53 12.48 -6.60
CA LYS A 66 2.08 12.24 -7.98
C LYS A 66 2.65 10.97 -8.62
N LYS A 67 3.11 10.01 -7.83
CA LYS A 67 3.67 8.72 -8.28
C LYS A 67 2.61 7.61 -8.26
N TYR A 68 1.53 7.80 -8.98
CA TYR A 68 0.35 6.93 -9.00
C TYR A 68 0.64 5.49 -9.42
N TRP A 69 1.67 5.27 -10.24
CA TRP A 69 2.05 3.94 -10.71
C TRP A 69 2.52 3.00 -9.57
N LYS A 70 2.95 3.56 -8.42
CA LYS A 70 3.34 2.79 -7.23
C LYS A 70 2.14 2.28 -6.43
N LEU A 71 0.95 2.87 -6.59
CA LEU A 71 -0.25 2.48 -5.84
C LEU A 71 -0.63 1.01 -6.01
N PRO A 72 -0.69 0.45 -7.24
CA PRO A 72 -1.02 -0.95 -7.42
C PRO A 72 -0.02 -1.88 -6.71
N LEU A 73 1.26 -1.50 -6.66
CA LEU A 73 2.31 -2.27 -6.00
C LEU A 73 2.11 -2.28 -4.47
N VAL A 74 1.82 -1.12 -3.87
CA VAL A 74 1.55 -0.97 -2.42
C VAL A 74 0.34 -1.79 -2.02
N TYR A 75 -0.79 -1.63 -2.73
CA TYR A 75 -2.01 -2.37 -2.42
C TYR A 75 -1.90 -3.86 -2.74
N GLY A 76 -1.14 -4.22 -3.78
CA GLY A 76 -0.84 -5.62 -4.11
C GLY A 76 -0.05 -6.31 -3.00
N ALA A 77 1.00 -5.67 -2.48
CA ALA A 77 1.83 -6.22 -1.40
C ALA A 77 1.04 -6.38 -0.09
N ILE A 78 0.34 -5.32 0.34
CA ILE A 78 -0.48 -5.34 1.57
C ILE A 78 -1.65 -6.32 1.42
N GLY A 79 -2.35 -6.30 0.29
CA GLY A 79 -3.51 -7.16 0.03
C GLY A 79 -3.14 -8.65 -0.02
N THR A 80 -2.01 -8.99 -0.64
CA THR A 80 -1.50 -10.37 -0.68
C THR A 80 -1.13 -10.85 0.73
N SER A 81 -0.43 -10.02 1.51
CA SER A 81 -0.07 -10.35 2.90
C SER A 81 -1.32 -10.54 3.77
N LEU A 82 -2.33 -9.69 3.61
CA LEU A 82 -3.61 -9.79 4.30
C LEU A 82 -4.37 -11.07 3.92
N TYR A 83 -4.38 -11.44 2.64
CA TYR A 83 -5.00 -12.68 2.17
C TYR A 83 -4.35 -13.90 2.82
N PHE A 84 -3.02 -13.97 2.84
CA PHE A 84 -2.30 -15.07 3.50
C PHE A 84 -2.55 -15.09 5.00
N TYR A 85 -2.58 -13.93 5.65
CA TYR A 85 -2.93 -13.83 7.07
C TYR A 85 -4.30 -14.44 7.37
N ILE A 86 -5.34 -14.02 6.65
CA ILE A 86 -6.72 -14.48 6.86
C ILE A 86 -6.83 -15.99 6.60
N ASN A 87 -6.22 -16.47 5.51
CA ASN A 87 -6.27 -17.89 5.15
C ASN A 87 -5.56 -18.79 6.20
N ASN A 88 -4.36 -18.40 6.61
CA ASN A 88 -3.61 -19.14 7.63
C ASN A 88 -4.29 -19.05 9.00
N ASN A 89 -4.88 -17.90 9.35
CA ASN A 89 -5.62 -17.73 10.59
C ASN A 89 -6.86 -18.64 10.64
N LYS A 90 -7.62 -18.75 9.55
CA LYS A 90 -8.75 -19.71 9.46
C LYS A 90 -8.30 -21.14 9.67
N LYS A 91 -7.22 -21.56 9.00
CA LYS A 91 -6.68 -22.92 9.14
C LYS A 91 -6.11 -23.18 10.54
N TYR A 92 -5.46 -22.18 11.14
CA TYR A 92 -4.98 -22.26 12.52
C TYR A 92 -6.15 -22.55 13.49
N HIS A 93 -7.22 -21.77 13.42
CA HIS A 93 -8.40 -21.98 14.28
C HIS A 93 -9.06 -23.33 14.03
N LEU A 94 -9.16 -23.75 12.78
CA LEU A 94 -9.74 -25.04 12.41
C LEU A 94 -9.02 -26.22 13.12
N TYR A 95 -7.69 -26.28 13.03
CA TYR A 95 -6.92 -27.37 13.68
C TYR A 95 -6.85 -27.22 15.19
N ARG A 96 -6.82 -25.99 15.70
CA ARG A 96 -6.87 -25.71 17.14
C ARG A 96 -8.19 -26.15 17.76
N ASP A 97 -9.30 -25.85 17.11
CA ASP A 97 -10.64 -26.16 17.63
C ASP A 97 -10.91 -27.67 17.53
N ALA A 98 -10.43 -28.35 16.47
CA ALA A 98 -10.46 -29.80 16.38
C ALA A 98 -9.69 -30.45 17.52
N TYR A 99 -8.48 -29.97 17.86
CA TYR A 99 -7.70 -30.46 18.97
C TYR A 99 -8.41 -30.23 20.32
N LYS A 100 -9.02 -29.06 20.54
CA LYS A 100 -9.78 -28.76 21.76
C LYS A 100 -11.00 -29.66 21.92
N ASN A 101 -11.76 -29.87 20.84
CA ASN A 101 -12.94 -30.74 20.83
C ASN A 101 -12.54 -32.17 21.21
N ARG A 102 -11.41 -32.66 20.69
CA ARG A 102 -10.90 -33.99 21.03
C ARG A 102 -10.51 -34.12 22.50
N LEU A 103 -9.88 -33.11 23.09
CA LEU A 103 -9.58 -33.08 24.53
C LEU A 103 -10.85 -33.06 25.39
N ALA A 104 -11.92 -32.46 24.90
CA ALA A 104 -13.22 -32.41 25.55
C ALA A 104 -14.07 -33.67 25.33
N GLY A 105 -13.57 -34.67 24.59
CA GLY A 105 -14.31 -35.91 24.28
C GLY A 105 -15.41 -35.70 23.22
N ILE A 106 -15.41 -34.53 22.51
CA ILE A 106 -16.36 -34.21 21.47
C ILE A 106 -15.80 -34.71 20.14
N SER A 107 -16.65 -35.29 19.30
CA SER A 107 -16.26 -35.73 17.96
C SER A 107 -15.76 -34.54 17.10
N ASP A 108 -14.61 -34.71 16.44
CA ASP A 108 -14.04 -33.73 15.49
C ASP A 108 -14.08 -34.25 14.04
N ASN A 109 -14.02 -33.37 13.08
CA ASN A 109 -14.01 -33.70 11.67
C ASN A 109 -12.66 -34.27 11.17
N TYR A 110 -11.65 -34.36 12.05
CA TYR A 110 -10.26 -34.75 11.75
C TYR A 110 -9.86 -36.01 12.54
N SER A 111 -10.80 -36.92 12.81
CA SER A 111 -10.57 -38.16 13.57
C SER A 111 -9.47 -39.04 12.96
N TYR A 112 -9.22 -38.92 11.64
CA TYR A 112 -8.16 -39.61 10.90
C TYR A 112 -6.75 -39.07 11.20
N LEU A 113 -6.61 -37.88 11.80
CA LEU A 113 -5.33 -37.29 12.18
C LEU A 113 -5.01 -37.62 13.65
N ASP A 114 -3.77 -38.00 13.91
CA ASP A 114 -3.27 -38.11 15.26
C ASP A 114 -3.11 -36.76 15.95
N ASN A 115 -3.16 -36.73 17.28
CA ASN A 115 -3.00 -35.51 18.09
C ASN A 115 -1.71 -34.76 17.76
N THR A 116 -0.61 -35.47 17.54
CA THR A 116 0.68 -34.89 17.17
C THR A 116 0.59 -34.14 15.84
N ARG A 117 -0.11 -34.71 14.87
CA ARG A 117 -0.31 -34.07 13.56
C ARG A 117 -1.21 -32.84 13.64
N LEU A 118 -2.24 -32.85 14.47
CA LEU A 118 -3.08 -31.68 14.72
C LEU A 118 -2.28 -30.51 15.33
N ILE A 119 -1.43 -30.82 16.32
CA ILE A 119 -0.54 -29.81 16.93
C ILE A 119 0.48 -29.29 15.94
N GLN A 120 1.07 -30.15 15.10
CA GLN A 120 2.02 -29.74 14.06
C GLN A 120 1.34 -28.84 13.02
N ALA A 121 0.15 -29.21 12.55
CA ALA A 121 -0.63 -28.38 11.60
C ALA A 121 -0.97 -27.03 12.24
N GLN A 122 -1.44 -27.00 13.47
CA GLN A 122 -1.71 -25.76 14.22
C GLN A 122 -0.47 -24.87 14.27
N LYS A 123 0.68 -25.39 14.68
CA LYS A 123 1.95 -24.62 14.76
C LYS A 123 2.40 -24.12 13.39
N PHE A 124 2.24 -24.92 12.33
CA PHE A 124 2.58 -24.54 10.97
C PHE A 124 1.76 -23.33 10.50
N TYR A 125 0.43 -23.41 10.65
CA TYR A 125 -0.45 -22.31 10.23
C TYR A 125 -0.33 -21.09 11.13
N GLN A 126 -0.04 -21.26 12.43
CA GLN A 126 0.27 -20.17 13.33
C GLN A 126 1.53 -19.41 12.86
N LYS A 127 2.62 -20.11 12.58
CA LYS A 127 3.86 -19.52 12.09
C LYS A 127 3.64 -18.73 10.77
N ASN A 128 2.91 -19.32 9.83
CA ASN A 128 2.64 -18.68 8.56
C ASN A 128 1.72 -17.46 8.69
N ARG A 129 0.74 -17.50 9.60
CA ARG A 129 -0.09 -16.35 9.95
C ARG A 129 0.74 -15.22 10.53
N ASP A 130 1.59 -15.52 11.52
CA ASP A 130 2.41 -14.54 12.22
C ASP A 130 3.45 -13.92 11.27
N LEU A 131 4.04 -14.74 10.38
CA LEU A 131 4.91 -14.25 9.31
C LEU A 131 4.18 -13.32 8.34
N SER A 132 2.94 -13.66 7.95
CA SER A 132 2.13 -12.80 7.07
C SER A 132 1.80 -11.46 7.73
N ALA A 133 1.52 -11.46 9.04
CA ALA A 133 1.30 -10.23 9.80
C ALA A 133 2.56 -9.35 9.85
N LEU A 134 3.72 -9.97 10.07
CA LEU A 134 5.01 -9.28 10.09
C LEU A 134 5.35 -8.69 8.73
N LEU A 135 5.13 -9.43 7.63
CA LEU A 135 5.32 -8.94 6.27
C LEU A 135 4.40 -7.77 5.95
N MET A 136 3.13 -7.84 6.37
CA MET A 136 2.17 -6.74 6.18
C MET A 136 2.64 -5.48 6.90
N ALA A 137 3.12 -5.59 8.14
CA ALA A 137 3.69 -4.45 8.88
C ALA A 137 4.95 -3.91 8.21
N ALA A 138 5.84 -4.77 7.71
CA ALA A 138 7.05 -4.38 6.99
C ALA A 138 6.72 -3.61 5.70
N PHE A 139 5.78 -4.10 4.87
CA PHE A 139 5.34 -3.39 3.67
C PHE A 139 4.68 -2.05 3.99
N TYR A 140 3.94 -1.97 5.10
CA TYR A 140 3.36 -0.71 5.54
C TYR A 140 4.43 0.32 5.92
N ILE A 141 5.44 -0.08 6.68
CA ILE A 141 6.58 0.79 7.05
C ILE A 141 7.34 1.22 5.81
N LEU A 142 7.67 0.28 4.90
CA LEU A 142 8.35 0.58 3.64
C LEU A 142 7.58 1.59 2.79
N ASN A 143 6.25 1.49 2.75
CA ASN A 143 5.41 2.46 2.04
C ASN A 143 5.54 3.89 2.61
N ILE A 144 5.63 4.04 3.95
CA ILE A 144 5.83 5.35 4.59
C ILE A 144 7.22 5.91 4.26
N VAL A 145 8.25 5.06 4.36
CA VAL A 145 9.65 5.46 4.06
C VAL A 145 9.78 5.84 2.58
N ASP A 146 9.23 5.06 1.66
CA ASP A 146 9.25 5.34 0.22
C ASP A 146 8.59 6.69 -0.11
N ALA A 147 7.44 6.98 0.49
CA ALA A 147 6.77 8.27 0.31
C ALA A 147 7.61 9.47 0.81
N ASN A 148 8.32 9.30 1.94
CA ASN A 148 9.22 10.31 2.48
C ASN A 148 10.42 10.54 1.56
N VAL A 149 11.10 9.46 1.15
CA VAL A 149 12.27 9.51 0.26
C VAL A 149 11.90 10.13 -1.09
N ASP A 150 10.78 9.71 -1.70
CA ASP A 150 10.31 10.28 -2.96
C ASP A 150 10.08 11.80 -2.86
N ALA A 151 9.48 12.27 -1.77
CA ALA A 151 9.26 13.70 -1.56
C ALA A 151 10.55 14.50 -1.35
N HIS A 152 11.57 13.89 -0.73
CA HIS A 152 12.91 14.47 -0.67
C HIS A 152 13.55 14.56 -2.06
N LEU A 153 13.55 13.47 -2.81
CA LEU A 153 14.15 13.42 -4.15
C LEU A 153 13.50 14.41 -5.12
N MET A 154 12.19 14.62 -5.02
CA MET A 154 11.49 15.61 -5.85
C MET A 154 11.98 17.04 -5.61
N GLN A 155 12.52 17.36 -4.43
CA GLN A 155 13.06 18.69 -4.14
C GLN A 155 14.46 18.90 -4.71
N TYR A 156 15.23 17.83 -4.91
CA TYR A 156 16.58 17.90 -5.50
C TYR A 156 16.56 17.90 -7.03
N ASN A 157 15.51 17.38 -7.66
CA ASN A 157 15.42 17.20 -9.11
C ASN A 157 14.87 18.45 -9.82
N VAL A 158 15.12 19.64 -9.30
CA VAL A 158 14.58 20.89 -9.87
C VAL A 158 15.51 21.54 -10.90
N ASN A 159 16.67 20.98 -11.17
CA ASN A 159 17.60 21.54 -12.16
C ASN A 159 17.68 20.72 -13.46
N ASP A 160 16.56 20.63 -14.20
CA ASP A 160 16.59 20.16 -15.59
C ASP A 160 17.23 21.17 -16.57
N ASN A 161 17.69 22.31 -16.08
CA ASN A 161 18.32 23.35 -16.89
C ASN A 161 19.85 23.32 -16.90
N LEU A 162 20.48 22.25 -16.45
CA LEU A 162 21.94 22.01 -16.55
C LEU A 162 22.27 21.01 -17.66
N SER A 163 21.52 21.00 -18.77
CA SER A 163 22.03 20.42 -20.03
C SER A 163 22.81 21.51 -20.77
N LEU A 164 24.11 21.41 -20.74
CA LEU A 164 25.03 22.08 -21.65
C LEU A 164 24.75 21.68 -23.10
#